data_a1acf7222ed3ae156fb2193e18b0a960
#
_entry.id   a1acf7222ed3ae156fb2193e18b0a960
#
_cell.length_a   1.000
_cell.length_b   1.000
_cell.length_c   1.000
_cell.angle_alpha   90.00
_cell.angle_beta   90.00
_cell.angle_gamma   90.00
#
_symmetry.space_group_name_H-M   'P 1'
#
loop_
_entity.id
_entity.type
_entity.pdbx_description
1 polymer ?
#
loop_
_entity_poly.entity_id
_entity_poly.type
_entity_poly.pdbx_seq_one_letter_code
_entity_poly.pdbx_strand_id
1 'polypeptide(L)'
;MSLFDKWWDAANSNDRAQMADLLHDDFIFVRHNTGEELSKDEFLDYMLTGIRDKTASENRRLIYENDEMIVSHSILDGPMGRNAVMLVRLVKDGKVIRAETGSTPLPAK
;
A
#
# COMPACT_ATOMS: atom_id res chain seq x y z
N MET A 1 14.96 10.73 -1.11
CA MET A 1 13.52 10.39 -1.18
C MET A 1 13.22 9.37 -0.09
N SER A 2 12.18 9.59 0.68
CA SER A 2 11.79 8.68 1.75
C SER A 2 11.19 7.40 1.19
N LEU A 3 11.16 6.33 1.98
CA LEU A 3 10.54 5.07 1.58
C LEU A 3 9.03 5.25 1.35
N PHE A 4 8.39 6.15 2.09
CA PHE A 4 7.00 6.52 1.87
C PHE A 4 6.78 7.06 0.44
N ASP A 5 7.66 7.96 -0.02
CA ASP A 5 7.57 8.52 -1.37
C ASP A 5 7.92 7.48 -2.44
N LYS A 6 8.93 6.64 -2.18
CA LYS A 6 9.31 5.56 -3.10
C LYS A 6 8.16 4.58 -3.30
N TRP A 7 7.45 4.24 -2.23
CA TRP A 7 6.29 3.36 -2.30
C TRP A 7 5.20 3.96 -3.21
N TRP A 8 4.90 5.24 -3.01
CA TRP A 8 3.90 5.93 -3.82
C TRP A 8 4.28 5.93 -5.31
N ASP A 9 5.52 6.27 -5.61
CA ASP A 9 5.99 6.27 -7.00
C ASP A 9 5.92 4.88 -7.61
N ALA A 10 6.33 3.86 -6.87
CA ALA A 10 6.29 2.48 -7.35
C ALA A 10 4.84 2.00 -7.57
N ALA A 11 3.94 2.36 -6.66
CA ALA A 11 2.52 1.97 -6.77
C ALA A 11 1.86 2.54 -8.02
N ASN A 12 2.33 3.70 -8.49
CA ASN A 12 1.76 4.37 -9.66
C ASN A 12 2.54 4.10 -10.95
N SER A 13 3.65 3.34 -10.89
CA SER A 13 4.52 3.13 -12.05
C SER A 13 4.08 2.00 -12.97
N ASN A 14 3.27 1.06 -12.49
CA ASN A 14 2.95 -0.22 -13.14
C ASN A 14 4.21 -1.04 -13.45
N ASP A 15 5.29 -0.79 -12.73
CA ASP A 15 6.57 -1.48 -12.89
C ASP A 15 6.77 -2.46 -11.74
N ARG A 16 6.63 -3.77 -12.04
CA ARG A 16 6.77 -4.83 -11.04
C ARG A 16 8.13 -4.79 -10.36
N ALA A 17 9.19 -4.58 -11.11
CA ALA A 17 10.55 -4.57 -10.56
C ALA A 17 10.76 -3.41 -9.60
N GLN A 18 10.23 -2.24 -9.93
CA GLN A 18 10.34 -1.06 -9.07
C GLN A 18 9.68 -1.30 -7.71
N MET A 19 8.48 -1.86 -7.69
CA MET A 19 7.82 -2.20 -6.42
C MET A 19 8.54 -3.34 -5.71
N ALA A 20 8.95 -4.39 -6.44
CA ALA A 20 9.63 -5.54 -5.86
C ALA A 20 10.91 -5.14 -5.11
N ASP A 21 11.64 -4.13 -5.62
CA ASP A 21 12.86 -3.64 -4.98
C ASP A 21 12.62 -3.03 -3.60
N LEU A 22 11.41 -2.58 -3.32
CA LEU A 22 11.07 -2.00 -2.01
C LEU A 22 10.64 -3.05 -1.00
N LEU A 23 10.37 -4.29 -1.43
CA LEU A 23 9.79 -5.35 -0.61
C LEU A 23 10.85 -6.36 -0.19
N HIS A 24 10.83 -6.73 1.08
CA HIS A 24 11.62 -7.83 1.60
C HIS A 24 11.14 -9.15 0.98
N ASP A 25 12.03 -10.16 0.87
CA ASP A 25 11.67 -11.46 0.30
C ASP A 25 10.54 -12.14 1.09
N ASP A 26 10.45 -11.88 2.39
CA ASP A 26 9.43 -12.44 3.27
C ASP A 26 8.20 -11.56 3.41
N PHE A 27 8.03 -10.59 2.51
CA PHE A 27 6.94 -9.63 2.57
C PHE A 27 5.56 -10.29 2.62
N ILE A 28 4.70 -9.76 3.50
CA ILE A 28 3.29 -10.14 3.61
C ILE A 28 2.43 -8.87 3.60
N PHE A 29 1.37 -8.89 2.82
CA PHE A 29 0.37 -7.83 2.78
C PHE A 29 -0.93 -8.31 3.41
N VAL A 30 -1.43 -7.61 4.43
CA VAL A 30 -2.63 -7.99 5.17
C VAL A 30 -3.74 -6.98 4.94
N ARG A 31 -4.91 -7.46 4.60
CA ARG A 31 -6.12 -6.64 4.45
C ARG A 31 -7.04 -6.92 5.64
N HIS A 32 -7.15 -5.95 6.54
CA HIS A 32 -7.94 -6.15 7.77
C HIS A 32 -9.43 -6.37 7.51
N ASN A 33 -9.97 -5.70 6.48
CA ASN A 33 -11.40 -5.77 6.20
C ASN A 33 -11.86 -7.14 5.67
N THR A 34 -10.96 -7.95 5.13
CA THR A 34 -11.28 -9.28 4.60
C THR A 34 -10.54 -10.40 5.34
N GLY A 35 -9.49 -10.07 6.10
CA GLY A 35 -8.59 -11.05 6.69
C GLY A 35 -7.63 -11.68 5.70
N GLU A 36 -7.63 -11.21 4.45
CA GLU A 36 -6.78 -11.78 3.40
C GLU A 36 -5.31 -11.43 3.62
N GLU A 37 -4.43 -12.40 3.37
CA GLU A 37 -2.97 -12.20 3.41
C GLU A 37 -2.37 -12.59 2.07
N LEU A 38 -1.54 -11.71 1.52
CA LEU A 38 -0.87 -11.92 0.24
C LEU A 38 0.63 -12.02 0.43
N SER A 39 1.26 -13.00 -0.24
CA SER A 39 2.72 -13.08 -0.31
C SER A 39 3.25 -11.95 -1.20
N LYS A 40 4.60 -11.81 -1.25
CA LYS A 40 5.24 -10.82 -2.11
C LYS A 40 4.77 -10.95 -3.57
N ASP A 41 4.81 -12.16 -4.13
CA ASP A 41 4.41 -12.38 -5.52
C ASP A 41 2.93 -12.12 -5.74
N GLU A 42 2.08 -12.56 -4.81
CA GLU A 42 0.65 -12.31 -4.89
C GLU A 42 0.32 -10.82 -4.82
N PHE A 43 1.00 -10.09 -3.95
CA PHE A 43 0.83 -8.64 -3.84
C PHE A 43 1.27 -7.93 -5.13
N LEU A 44 2.41 -8.34 -5.70
CA LEU A 44 2.89 -7.76 -6.95
C LEU A 44 1.92 -8.01 -8.10
N ASP A 45 1.35 -9.20 -8.17
CA ASP A 45 0.33 -9.52 -9.16
C ASP A 45 -0.92 -8.65 -8.97
N TYR A 46 -1.35 -8.47 -7.72
CA TYR A 46 -2.49 -7.61 -7.39
C TYR A 46 -2.26 -6.17 -7.84
N MET A 47 -1.05 -5.63 -7.63
CA MET A 47 -0.72 -4.26 -8.01
C MET A 47 -0.73 -4.05 -9.52
N LEU A 48 -0.56 -5.12 -10.31
CA LEU A 48 -0.54 -5.05 -11.77
C LEU A 48 -1.89 -5.33 -12.44
N THR A 49 -2.96 -5.44 -11.65
CA THR A 49 -4.30 -5.69 -12.21
C THR A 49 -4.95 -4.48 -12.87
N GLY A 50 -4.28 -3.32 -12.80
CA GLY A 50 -4.84 -2.08 -13.30
C GLY A 50 -5.78 -1.39 -12.31
N ILE A 51 -5.93 -1.92 -11.11
CA ILE A 51 -6.83 -1.34 -10.11
C ILE A 51 -6.36 0.04 -9.67
N ARG A 52 -5.04 0.29 -9.67
CA ARG A 52 -4.48 1.60 -9.32
C ARG A 52 -4.88 2.69 -10.31
N ASP A 53 -4.95 2.35 -11.59
CA ASP A 53 -5.34 3.30 -12.64
C ASP A 53 -6.80 3.72 -12.52
N LYS A 54 -7.62 2.88 -11.86
CA LYS A 54 -9.05 3.12 -11.68
C LYS A 54 -9.37 3.66 -10.29
N THR A 55 -8.36 3.92 -9.47
CA THR A 55 -8.54 4.35 -8.09
C THR A 55 -7.94 5.73 -7.88
N ALA A 56 -8.78 6.69 -7.54
CA ALA A 56 -8.33 8.03 -7.16
C ALA A 56 -7.88 8.01 -5.70
N SER A 57 -6.81 8.74 -5.42
CA SER A 57 -6.30 8.90 -4.04
C SER A 57 -6.47 10.35 -3.62
N GLU A 58 -7.08 10.56 -2.45
CA GLU A 58 -7.33 11.89 -1.89
C GLU A 58 -6.67 12.01 -0.53
N ASN A 59 -6.17 13.20 -0.21
CA ASN A 59 -5.65 13.53 1.13
C ASN A 59 -4.58 12.54 1.62
N ARG A 60 -3.74 12.07 0.69
CA ARG A 60 -2.61 11.20 1.06
C ARG A 60 -1.70 11.95 2.02
N ARG A 61 -1.45 11.37 3.18
CA ARG A 61 -0.60 11.99 4.18
C ARG A 61 0.23 10.98 4.94
N LEU A 62 1.45 11.38 5.27
CA LEU A 62 2.32 10.61 6.14
C LEU A 62 2.00 10.99 7.59
N ILE A 63 1.69 9.99 8.42
CA ILE A 63 1.44 10.19 9.85
C ILE A 63 2.74 10.07 10.62
N TYR A 64 3.54 9.02 10.31
CA TYR A 64 4.79 8.77 11.01
C TYR A 64 5.70 7.91 10.14
N GLU A 65 7.00 8.20 10.17
CA GLU A 65 8.01 7.39 9.48
C GLU A 65 9.31 7.41 10.27
N ASN A 66 9.89 6.21 10.45
CA ASN A 66 11.27 6.04 10.93
C ASN A 66 11.88 4.84 10.21
N ASP A 67 13.05 4.35 10.67
CA ASP A 67 13.74 3.25 10.01
C ASP A 67 13.03 1.90 10.14
N GLU A 68 12.02 1.80 11.00
CA GLU A 68 11.33 0.55 11.31
C GLU A 68 9.86 0.53 10.88
N MET A 69 9.26 1.70 10.66
CA MET A 69 7.81 1.79 10.45
C MET A 69 7.43 3.00 9.62
N ILE A 70 6.41 2.81 8.79
CA ILE A 70 5.78 3.91 8.04
C ILE A 70 4.27 3.80 8.26
N VAL A 71 3.65 4.89 8.73
CA VAL A 71 2.20 4.95 8.92
C VAL A 71 1.64 6.07 8.05
N SER A 72 0.69 5.76 7.20
CA SER A 72 0.08 6.74 6.32
C SER A 72 -1.43 6.57 6.25
N HIS A 73 -2.11 7.60 5.78
CA HIS A 73 -3.55 7.62 5.61
C HIS A 73 -3.89 8.26 4.27
N SER A 74 -4.90 7.74 3.60
CA SER A 74 -5.44 8.34 2.40
C SER A 74 -6.90 7.93 2.24
N ILE A 75 -7.60 8.63 1.35
CA ILE A 75 -8.94 8.22 0.93
C ILE A 75 -8.78 7.66 -0.47
N LEU A 76 -9.24 6.43 -0.68
CA LEU A 76 -9.21 5.77 -1.97
C LEU A 76 -10.63 5.66 -2.51
N ASP A 77 -10.82 6.08 -3.75
CA ASP A 77 -12.11 6.05 -4.43
C ASP A 77 -11.94 5.33 -5.76
N GLY A 78 -12.53 4.16 -5.88
CA GLY A 78 -12.36 3.32 -7.05
C GLY A 78 -13.42 2.23 -7.16
N PRO A 79 -13.14 1.16 -7.93
CA PRO A 79 -14.12 0.10 -8.18
C PRO A 79 -14.68 -0.56 -6.91
N MET A 80 -13.92 -0.51 -5.82
CA MET A 80 -14.32 -1.10 -4.53
C MET A 80 -15.04 -0.10 -3.62
N GLY A 81 -15.42 1.07 -4.15
CA GLY A 81 -16.07 2.12 -3.39
C GLY A 81 -15.08 3.13 -2.84
N ARG A 82 -15.61 4.03 -2.00
CA ARG A 82 -14.82 5.09 -1.38
C ARG A 82 -14.51 4.70 0.06
N ASN A 83 -13.23 4.64 0.41
CA ASN A 83 -12.78 4.18 1.72
C ASN A 83 -11.70 5.09 2.30
N ALA A 84 -11.76 5.31 3.62
CA ALA A 84 -10.63 5.87 4.36
C ALA A 84 -9.69 4.71 4.68
N VAL A 85 -8.43 4.80 4.28
CA VAL A 85 -7.46 3.70 4.38
C VAL A 85 -6.27 4.12 5.22
N MET A 86 -6.01 3.37 6.28
CA MET A 86 -4.77 3.48 7.05
C MET A 86 -3.86 2.35 6.65
N LEU A 87 -2.63 2.69 6.29
CA LEU A 87 -1.63 1.71 5.88
C LEU A 87 -0.43 1.80 6.82
N VAL A 88 -0.13 0.66 7.45
CA VAL A 88 1.05 0.51 8.31
C VAL A 88 2.02 -0.43 7.62
N ARG A 89 3.27 0.02 7.46
CA ARG A 89 4.33 -0.79 6.85
C ARG A 89 5.44 -0.96 7.86
N LEU A 90 5.89 -2.20 8.05
CA LEU A 90 7.03 -2.50 8.89
C LEU A 90 8.25 -2.68 8.00
N VAL A 91 9.38 -2.13 8.42
CA VAL A 91 10.62 -2.08 7.63
C VAL A 91 11.69 -2.91 8.30
N LYS A 92 12.38 -3.74 7.51
CA LYS A 92 13.52 -4.52 7.95
C LYS A 92 14.60 -4.48 6.87
N ASP A 93 15.84 -4.16 7.27
CA ASP A 93 16.97 -4.09 6.35
C ASP A 93 16.71 -3.14 5.16
N GLY A 94 16.03 -2.02 5.44
CA GLY A 94 15.73 -1.02 4.41
C GLY A 94 14.59 -1.39 3.47
N LYS A 95 13.90 -2.51 3.70
CA LYS A 95 12.81 -2.98 2.85
C LYS A 95 11.55 -3.21 3.66
N VAL A 96 10.39 -3.07 3.01
CA VAL A 96 9.12 -3.32 3.66
C VAL A 96 8.91 -4.82 3.80
N ILE A 97 8.79 -5.31 5.04
CA ILE A 97 8.61 -6.73 5.31
C ILE A 97 7.14 -7.10 5.59
N ARG A 98 6.35 -6.12 6.00
CA ARG A 98 4.92 -6.35 6.26
C ARG A 98 4.16 -5.06 6.02
N ALA A 99 3.01 -5.16 5.37
CA ALA A 99 2.09 -4.05 5.20
C ALA A 99 0.69 -4.49 5.64
N GLU A 100 0.01 -3.65 6.43
CA GLU A 100 -1.34 -3.94 6.90
C GLU A 100 -2.23 -2.75 6.58
N THR A 101 -3.40 -3.02 5.97
CA THR A 101 -4.37 -1.98 5.65
C THR A 101 -5.63 -2.14 6.46
N GLY A 102 -6.09 -1.03 7.05
CA GLY A 102 -7.42 -0.92 7.61
C GLY A 102 -8.24 0.01 6.72
N SER A 103 -9.42 -0.42 6.29
CA SER A 103 -10.30 0.36 5.42
C SER A 103 -11.63 0.62 6.12
N THR A 104 -12.09 1.86 6.07
CA THR A 104 -13.40 2.25 6.58
C THR A 104 -14.22 2.79 5.40
N PRO A 105 -15.35 2.15 5.06
CA PRO A 105 -16.21 2.66 3.99
C PRO A 105 -16.72 4.06 4.29
N LEU A 106 -16.75 4.90 3.27
CA LEU A 106 -17.24 6.27 3.35
C LEU A 106 -18.45 6.42 2.42
N PRO A 107 -19.35 7.39 2.73
CA PRO A 107 -20.43 7.71 1.81
C PRO A 107 -19.89 8.14 0.45
N ALA A 108 -20.60 7.82 -0.62
CA ALA A 108 -20.27 8.31 -1.95
C ALA A 108 -20.38 9.85 -1.99
N LYS A 109 -19.52 10.47 -2.76
CA LYS A 109 -19.56 11.92 -2.96
C LYS A 109 -20.85 12.34 -3.65
#